data_74670e15a9fd616a7249d689177cb1f9
#
_entry.id   74670e15a9fd616a7249d689177cb1f9
#
_cell.length_a   1.000
_cell.length_b   1.000
_cell.length_c   1.000
_cell.angle_alpha   90.00
_cell.angle_beta   90.00
_cell.angle_gamma   90.00
#
_symmetry.space_group_name_H-M   'P 1'
#
loop_
_entity.id
_entity.type
_entity.pdbx_description
1 polymer ?
#
loop_
_entity_poly.entity_id
_entity_poly.type
_entity_poly.pdbx_seq_one_letter_code
_entity_poly.pdbx_strand_id
1 'polypeptide(L)'
;MVIPHAAAAIAVSFLIAPSGLFTRLFSPWLTGWQLAPEGALPYDAFGWSIIIGLVLKELPFLLLIALGVLAQPELGKKLRKQHQIAVNLGYYPMVAFFKVVLPSLYPLLRLPIFAVLAYASASVEMPLILGPNTPPTLAVAIMHWFNDVDLNLRIKASAGALL
;
A
#
# COMPACT_ATOMS: atom_id res chain seq x y z
N MET A 1 0.22 -9.62 14.30
CA MET A 1 1.26 -10.36 13.57
C MET A 1 1.88 -9.40 12.57
N VAL A 2 3.12 -8.98 12.80
CA VAL A 2 3.80 -8.02 11.92
C VAL A 2 4.55 -8.82 10.87
N ILE A 3 4.03 -8.83 9.63
CA ILE A 3 4.75 -9.43 8.50
C ILE A 3 5.91 -8.49 8.14
N PRO A 4 7.17 -8.96 8.12
CA PRO A 4 8.30 -8.16 7.67
C PRO A 4 8.07 -7.60 6.26
N HIS A 5 8.48 -6.35 6.00
CA HIS A 5 8.31 -5.72 4.68
C HIS A 5 8.94 -6.54 3.56
N ALA A 6 10.15 -7.04 3.79
CA ALA A 6 10.85 -7.88 2.82
C ALA A 6 10.06 -9.14 2.46
N ALA A 7 9.50 -9.83 3.45
CA ALA A 7 8.69 -11.04 3.21
C ALA A 7 7.43 -10.73 2.40
N ALA A 8 6.74 -9.61 2.72
CA ALA A 8 5.59 -9.16 1.96
C ALA A 8 5.96 -8.78 0.51
N ALA A 9 7.08 -8.06 0.34
CA ALA A 9 7.58 -7.68 -0.99
C ALA A 9 7.90 -8.90 -1.86
N ILE A 10 8.58 -9.90 -1.29
CA ILE A 10 8.90 -11.16 -1.98
C ILE A 10 7.60 -11.89 -2.37
N ALA A 11 6.65 -12.01 -1.44
CA ALA A 11 5.38 -12.66 -1.74
C ALA A 11 4.60 -11.95 -2.86
N VAL A 12 4.55 -10.61 -2.83
CA VAL A 12 3.92 -9.81 -3.89
C VAL A 12 4.67 -9.97 -5.21
N SER A 13 6.00 -9.98 -5.20
CA SER A 13 6.81 -10.22 -6.39
C SER A 13 6.45 -11.55 -7.06
N PHE A 14 6.34 -12.63 -6.29
CA PHE A 14 5.89 -13.93 -6.80
C PHE A 14 4.46 -13.96 -7.34
N LEU A 15 3.59 -13.10 -6.80
CA LEU A 15 2.22 -13.01 -7.29
C LEU A 15 2.13 -12.28 -8.62
N ILE A 16 2.83 -11.13 -8.76
CA ILE A 16 2.69 -10.21 -9.90
C ILE A 16 3.75 -10.39 -11.00
N ALA A 17 4.79 -11.19 -10.76
CA ALA A 17 5.82 -11.47 -11.76
C ALA A 17 5.21 -12.02 -13.07
N PRO A 18 5.86 -11.80 -14.23
CA PRO A 18 5.40 -12.34 -15.51
C PRO A 18 5.21 -13.87 -15.51
N SER A 19 6.02 -14.58 -14.74
CA SER A 19 5.87 -16.02 -14.46
C SER A 19 5.14 -16.33 -13.16
N GLY A 20 4.53 -15.31 -12.52
CA GLY A 20 3.92 -15.39 -11.21
C GLY A 20 2.58 -16.12 -11.19
N LEU A 21 2.02 -16.25 -9.98
CA LEU A 21 0.78 -16.99 -9.75
C LEU A 21 -0.40 -16.42 -10.56
N PHE A 22 -0.58 -15.08 -10.54
CA PHE A 22 -1.70 -14.46 -11.27
C PHE A 22 -1.58 -14.67 -12.77
N THR A 23 -0.40 -14.47 -13.34
CA THR A 23 -0.18 -14.69 -14.77
C THR A 23 -0.48 -16.13 -15.15
N ARG A 24 -0.05 -17.12 -14.35
CA ARG A 24 -0.32 -18.54 -14.61
C ARG A 24 -1.78 -18.92 -14.44
N LEU A 25 -2.50 -18.35 -13.50
CA LEU A 25 -3.93 -18.63 -13.29
C LEU A 25 -4.79 -18.08 -14.41
N PHE A 26 -4.44 -16.92 -14.95
CA PHE A 26 -5.24 -16.24 -15.97
C PHE A 26 -4.75 -16.49 -17.40
N SER A 27 -3.59 -17.14 -17.59
CA SER A 27 -3.03 -17.47 -18.89
C SER A 27 -3.22 -18.97 -19.17
N PRO A 28 -3.54 -19.36 -20.43
CA PRO A 28 -3.80 -18.51 -21.59
C PRO A 28 -5.26 -18.02 -21.70
N TRP A 29 -6.15 -18.42 -20.79
CA TRP A 29 -7.61 -18.30 -20.90
C TRP A 29 -8.11 -16.86 -21.06
N LEU A 30 -7.65 -15.94 -20.20
CA LEU A 30 -8.08 -14.54 -20.19
C LEU A 30 -7.10 -13.62 -20.93
N THR A 31 -5.81 -13.95 -20.91
CA THR A 31 -4.76 -13.08 -21.47
C THR A 31 -4.34 -13.46 -22.87
N GLY A 32 -4.58 -14.71 -23.29
CA GLY A 32 -4.09 -15.25 -24.56
C GLY A 32 -2.56 -15.42 -24.62
N TRP A 33 -1.85 -15.17 -23.53
CA TRP A 33 -0.39 -15.26 -23.47
C TRP A 33 0.07 -16.70 -23.37
N GLN A 34 0.84 -17.17 -24.35
CA GLN A 34 1.51 -18.47 -24.30
C GLN A 34 2.88 -18.37 -23.62
N LEU A 35 3.50 -17.18 -23.66
CA LEU A 35 4.76 -16.87 -23.01
C LEU A 35 4.53 -15.70 -22.02
N ALA A 36 5.36 -15.65 -20.99
CA ALA A 36 5.33 -14.56 -20.04
C ALA A 36 5.60 -13.22 -20.75
N PRO A 37 4.77 -12.18 -20.52
CA PRO A 37 4.97 -10.87 -21.14
C PRO A 37 6.26 -10.25 -20.63
N GLU A 38 7.02 -9.60 -21.51
CA GLU A 38 8.23 -8.89 -21.11
C GLU A 38 7.86 -7.58 -20.37
N GLY A 39 8.50 -7.32 -19.24
CA GLY A 39 8.59 -6.00 -18.64
C GLY A 39 7.35 -5.43 -17.93
N ALA A 40 6.30 -6.24 -17.70
CA ALA A 40 5.08 -5.68 -17.11
C ALA A 40 5.22 -5.32 -15.61
N LEU A 41 5.58 -6.28 -14.78
CA LEU A 41 5.73 -6.15 -13.30
C LEU A 41 6.64 -7.32 -12.82
N PRO A 42 7.40 -7.19 -11.74
CA PRO A 42 7.78 -6.00 -10.98
C PRO A 42 8.81 -5.12 -11.71
N TYR A 43 9.30 -4.07 -11.06
CA TYR A 43 10.32 -3.11 -11.54
C TYR A 43 9.79 -2.08 -12.56
N ASP A 44 8.48 -1.84 -12.55
CA ASP A 44 7.86 -0.83 -13.41
C ASP A 44 8.33 0.59 -13.06
N ALA A 45 8.53 1.42 -14.09
CA ALA A 45 9.06 2.78 -13.95
C ALA A 45 8.17 3.73 -13.11
N PHE A 46 6.87 3.45 -13.04
CA PHE A 46 5.91 4.24 -12.27
C PHE A 46 5.75 3.78 -10.82
N GLY A 47 6.38 2.66 -10.41
CA GLY A 47 6.30 2.15 -9.06
C GLY A 47 4.96 1.51 -8.68
N TRP A 48 4.14 1.10 -9.65
CA TRP A 48 2.88 0.42 -9.37
C TRP A 48 3.05 -0.84 -8.53
N SER A 49 4.12 -1.59 -8.78
CA SER A 49 4.46 -2.78 -8.00
C SER A 49 4.68 -2.47 -6.53
N ILE A 50 5.34 -1.35 -6.23
CA ILE A 50 5.55 -0.86 -4.86
C ILE A 50 4.20 -0.48 -4.24
N ILE A 51 3.39 0.29 -4.96
CA ILE A 51 2.07 0.73 -4.49
C ILE A 51 1.18 -0.47 -4.16
N ILE A 52 1.10 -1.44 -5.06
CA ILE A 52 0.33 -2.67 -4.86
C ILE A 52 0.83 -3.41 -3.61
N GLY A 53 2.14 -3.57 -3.47
CA GLY A 53 2.76 -4.24 -2.33
C GLY A 53 2.44 -3.56 -1.00
N LEU A 54 2.56 -2.23 -0.95
CA LEU A 54 2.25 -1.43 0.24
C LEU A 54 0.75 -1.47 0.57
N VAL A 55 -0.12 -1.32 -0.42
CA VAL A 55 -1.58 -1.39 -0.22
C VAL A 55 -1.98 -2.76 0.31
N LEU A 56 -1.52 -3.84 -0.31
CA LEU A 56 -1.84 -5.20 0.15
C LEU A 56 -1.38 -5.47 1.57
N LYS A 57 -0.26 -4.88 1.98
CA LYS A 57 0.27 -5.05 3.33
C LYS A 57 -0.42 -4.17 4.36
N GLU A 58 -0.63 -2.89 4.06
CA GLU A 58 -1.09 -1.90 5.04
C GLU A 58 -2.63 -1.83 5.13
N LEU A 59 -3.35 -2.16 4.05
CA LEU A 59 -4.81 -2.14 4.05
C LEU A 59 -5.44 -3.03 5.13
N PRO A 60 -5.00 -4.29 5.35
CA PRO A 60 -5.54 -5.12 6.42
C PRO A 60 -5.35 -4.52 7.80
N PHE A 61 -4.23 -3.85 8.06
CA PHE A 61 -3.97 -3.17 9.31
C PHE A 61 -4.95 -2.01 9.54
N LEU A 62 -5.13 -1.13 8.54
CA LEU A 62 -6.09 -0.03 8.62
C LEU A 62 -7.53 -0.54 8.76
N LEU A 63 -7.89 -1.64 8.09
CA LEU A 63 -9.19 -2.27 8.23
C LEU A 63 -9.42 -2.81 9.65
N LEU A 64 -8.42 -3.44 10.26
CA LEU A 64 -8.52 -3.91 11.64
C LEU A 64 -8.74 -2.76 12.62
N ILE A 65 -8.03 -1.64 12.45
CA ILE A 65 -8.24 -0.44 13.27
C ILE A 65 -9.67 0.10 13.06
N ALA A 66 -10.11 0.22 11.80
CA ALA A 66 -11.45 0.70 11.49
C ALA A 66 -12.55 -0.20 12.10
N LEU A 67 -12.38 -1.51 12.00
CA LEU A 67 -13.29 -2.47 12.64
C LEU A 67 -13.27 -2.36 14.16
N GLY A 68 -12.09 -2.18 14.77
CA GLY A 68 -11.96 -1.94 16.21
C GLY A 68 -12.69 -0.69 16.67
N VAL A 69 -12.59 0.40 15.90
CA VAL A 69 -13.33 1.65 16.16
C VAL A 69 -14.84 1.42 16.04
N LEU A 70 -15.29 0.72 14.99
CA LEU A 70 -16.72 0.41 14.77
C LEU A 70 -17.28 -0.59 15.80
N ALA A 71 -16.43 -1.41 16.40
CA ALA A 71 -16.84 -2.36 17.45
C ALA A 71 -17.09 -1.68 18.80
N GLN A 72 -16.68 -0.42 18.99
CA GLN A 72 -17.01 0.34 20.20
C GLN A 72 -18.52 0.53 20.32
N PRO A 73 -19.16 0.14 21.46
CA PRO A 73 -20.61 0.08 21.57
C PRO A 73 -21.28 1.42 21.28
N GLU A 74 -20.79 2.51 21.83
CA GLU A 74 -21.38 3.85 21.68
C GLU A 74 -21.21 4.39 20.26
N LEU A 75 -19.99 4.33 19.73
CA LEU A 75 -19.67 4.85 18.41
C LEU A 75 -20.33 4.02 17.30
N GLY A 76 -20.23 2.69 17.40
CA GLY A 76 -20.82 1.79 16.43
C GLY A 76 -22.35 1.93 16.35
N LYS A 77 -23.04 2.03 17.50
CA LYS A 77 -24.47 2.32 17.55
C LYS A 77 -24.81 3.67 16.91
N LYS A 78 -24.04 4.72 17.22
CA LYS A 78 -24.24 6.06 16.66
C LYS A 78 -24.10 6.03 15.13
N LEU A 79 -23.04 5.45 14.60
CA LEU A 79 -22.79 5.39 13.16
C LEU A 79 -23.82 4.55 12.43
N ARG A 80 -24.27 3.42 13.00
CA ARG A 80 -25.35 2.61 12.45
C ARG A 80 -26.66 3.39 12.38
N LYS A 81 -27.02 4.12 13.45
CA LYS A 81 -28.23 4.96 13.44
C LYS A 81 -28.15 6.04 12.36
N GLN A 82 -27.02 6.74 12.24
CA GLN A 82 -26.82 7.75 11.21
C GLN A 82 -26.93 7.17 9.80
N HIS A 83 -26.35 6.00 9.56
CA HIS A 83 -26.46 5.27 8.30
C HIS A 83 -27.92 4.93 7.99
N GLN A 84 -28.66 4.37 8.96
CA GLN A 84 -30.06 4.03 8.80
C GLN A 84 -30.94 5.24 8.49
N ILE A 85 -30.72 6.37 9.16
CA ILE A 85 -31.40 7.62 8.88
C ILE A 85 -31.15 8.07 7.43
N ALA A 86 -29.92 8.02 6.96
CA ALA A 86 -29.58 8.38 5.59
C ALA A 86 -30.27 7.45 4.56
N VAL A 87 -30.31 6.15 4.82
CA VAL A 87 -31.00 5.19 3.96
C VAL A 87 -32.52 5.47 3.95
N ASN A 88 -33.10 5.77 5.10
CA ASN A 88 -34.54 6.12 5.19
C ASN A 88 -34.90 7.45 4.48
N LEU A 89 -33.88 8.35 4.34
CA LEU A 89 -34.01 9.58 3.54
C LEU A 89 -33.85 9.34 2.03
N GLY A 90 -33.72 8.07 1.58
CA GLY A 90 -33.66 7.70 0.17
C GLY A 90 -32.26 7.55 -0.40
N TYR A 91 -31.19 7.64 0.40
CA TYR A 91 -29.84 7.36 -0.08
C TYR A 91 -29.63 5.84 -0.25
N TYR A 92 -29.00 5.44 -1.35
CA TYR A 92 -28.50 4.06 -1.46
C TYR A 92 -27.53 3.73 -0.33
N PRO A 93 -27.52 2.48 0.20
CA PRO A 93 -26.69 2.10 1.35
C PRO A 93 -25.21 2.44 1.20
N MET A 94 -24.61 2.20 0.01
CA MET A 94 -23.22 2.56 -0.27
C MET A 94 -22.98 4.07 -0.26
N VAL A 95 -23.92 4.84 -0.83
CA VAL A 95 -23.83 6.31 -0.83
C VAL A 95 -23.96 6.86 0.59
N ALA A 96 -24.88 6.31 1.39
CA ALA A 96 -25.03 6.65 2.80
C ALA A 96 -23.74 6.36 3.59
N PHE A 97 -23.10 5.23 3.33
CA PHE A 97 -21.80 4.91 3.94
C PHE A 97 -20.74 5.96 3.62
N PHE A 98 -20.52 6.26 2.35
CA PHE A 98 -19.48 7.24 1.93
C PHE A 98 -19.78 8.68 2.37
N LYS A 99 -21.06 9.09 2.42
CA LYS A 99 -21.45 10.47 2.78
C LYS A 99 -21.58 10.72 4.28
N VAL A 100 -21.90 9.68 5.07
CA VAL A 100 -22.24 9.84 6.48
C VAL A 100 -21.26 9.09 7.39
N VAL A 101 -21.06 7.79 7.14
CA VAL A 101 -20.24 6.96 8.02
C VAL A 101 -18.76 7.27 7.85
N LEU A 102 -18.28 7.27 6.61
CA LEU A 102 -16.86 7.46 6.30
C LEU A 102 -16.33 8.83 6.78
N PRO A 103 -17.01 9.97 6.56
CA PRO A 103 -16.56 11.26 7.09
C PRO A 103 -16.55 11.31 8.62
N SER A 104 -17.48 10.61 9.27
CA SER A 104 -17.52 10.53 10.74
C SER A 104 -16.44 9.61 11.31
N LEU A 105 -16.00 8.61 10.54
CA LEU A 105 -14.95 7.66 10.91
C LEU A 105 -13.55 8.23 10.63
N TYR A 106 -13.40 9.04 9.58
CA TYR A 106 -12.12 9.59 9.14
C TYR A 106 -11.29 10.30 10.22
N PRO A 107 -11.86 11.18 11.08
CA PRO A 107 -11.11 11.83 12.13
C PRO A 107 -10.44 10.85 13.11
N LEU A 108 -11.01 9.67 13.30
CA LEU A 108 -10.50 8.64 14.18
C LEU A 108 -9.41 7.79 13.49
N LEU A 109 -9.47 7.69 12.17
CA LEU A 109 -8.51 6.93 11.35
C LEU A 109 -7.35 7.78 10.83
N ARG A 110 -7.45 9.11 10.88
CA ARG A 110 -6.44 10.00 10.29
C ARG A 110 -5.03 9.77 10.85
N LEU A 111 -4.89 9.57 12.16
CA LEU A 111 -3.58 9.31 12.77
C LEU A 111 -2.98 7.98 12.31
N PRO A 112 -3.69 6.84 12.37
CA PRO A 112 -3.23 5.60 11.76
C PRO A 112 -2.88 5.74 10.28
N ILE A 113 -3.68 6.45 9.49
CA ILE A 113 -3.42 6.67 8.06
C ILE A 113 -2.10 7.45 7.87
N PHE A 114 -1.91 8.55 8.60
CA PHE A 114 -0.66 9.31 8.51
C PHE A 114 0.55 8.51 8.99
N ALA A 115 0.41 7.70 10.04
CA ALA A 115 1.48 6.82 10.51
C ALA A 115 1.87 5.79 9.43
N VAL A 116 0.89 5.17 8.78
CA VAL A 116 1.12 4.25 7.66
C VAL A 116 1.78 4.95 6.48
N LEU A 117 1.32 6.15 6.11
CA LEU A 117 1.92 6.93 5.01
C LEU A 117 3.38 7.31 5.32
N ALA A 118 3.66 7.79 6.52
CA ALA A 118 5.02 8.13 6.94
C ALA A 118 5.94 6.90 6.93
N TYR A 119 5.45 5.77 7.43
CA TYR A 119 6.20 4.52 7.43
C TYR A 119 6.42 3.95 6.03
N ALA A 120 5.41 4.01 5.18
CA ALA A 120 5.50 3.57 3.79
C ALA A 120 6.49 4.41 2.98
N SER A 121 6.51 5.75 3.19
CA SER A 121 7.43 6.66 2.49
C SER A 121 8.89 6.45 2.91
N ALA A 122 9.14 6.07 4.17
CA ALA A 122 10.47 5.75 4.68
C ALA A 122 10.92 4.30 4.38
N SER A 123 10.04 3.46 3.82
CA SER A 123 10.36 2.06 3.54
C SER A 123 11.39 1.96 2.40
N VAL A 124 12.46 1.21 2.65
CA VAL A 124 13.49 0.88 1.65
C VAL A 124 13.30 -0.53 1.09
N GLU A 125 12.81 -1.46 1.91
CA GLU A 125 12.71 -2.88 1.55
C GLU A 125 11.73 -3.15 0.40
N MET A 126 10.56 -2.49 0.41
CA MET A 126 9.58 -2.63 -0.66
C MET A 126 10.10 -2.11 -2.01
N PRO A 127 10.61 -0.87 -2.10
CA PRO A 127 11.21 -0.38 -3.33
C PRO A 127 12.44 -1.15 -3.80
N LEU A 128 13.25 -1.69 -2.88
CA LEU A 128 14.43 -2.47 -3.23
C LEU A 128 14.07 -3.78 -3.96
N ILE A 129 12.93 -4.39 -3.59
CA ILE A 129 12.50 -5.70 -4.14
C ILE A 129 11.54 -5.52 -5.31
N LEU A 130 10.67 -4.52 -5.27
CA LEU A 130 9.58 -4.34 -6.25
C LEU A 130 9.78 -3.15 -7.17
N GLY A 131 10.65 -2.21 -6.78
CA GLY A 131 10.78 -0.93 -7.49
C GLY A 131 11.74 -0.95 -8.66
N PRO A 132 11.74 0.13 -9.44
CA PRO A 132 12.65 0.30 -10.56
C PRO A 132 14.11 0.48 -10.07
N ASN A 133 15.03 -0.04 -10.86
CA ASN A 133 16.46 0.10 -10.59
C ASN A 133 17.02 1.43 -11.14
N THR A 134 16.42 1.97 -12.19
CA THR A 134 16.88 3.18 -12.89
C THR A 134 15.71 4.04 -13.38
N PRO A 135 15.46 5.20 -12.74
CA PRO A 135 16.05 5.66 -11.47
C PRO A 135 15.48 4.90 -10.27
N PRO A 136 16.27 4.64 -9.23
CA PRO A 136 15.75 4.06 -7.99
C PRO A 136 14.89 5.08 -7.23
N THR A 137 14.06 4.61 -6.30
CA THR A 137 13.35 5.50 -5.39
C THR A 137 14.31 6.27 -4.50
N LEU A 138 13.89 7.44 -3.99
CA LEU A 138 14.75 8.27 -3.15
C LEU A 138 15.29 7.51 -1.92
N ALA A 139 14.46 6.71 -1.25
CA ALA A 139 14.87 5.93 -0.09
C ALA A 139 15.98 4.90 -0.44
N VAL A 140 15.85 4.22 -1.58
CA VAL A 140 16.88 3.29 -2.09
C VAL A 140 18.14 4.05 -2.51
N ALA A 141 17.99 5.20 -3.18
CA ALA A 141 19.13 6.03 -3.57
C ALA A 141 19.93 6.52 -2.35
N ILE A 142 19.25 6.98 -1.29
CA ILE A 142 19.89 7.39 -0.03
C ILE A 142 20.65 6.22 0.59
N MET A 143 20.03 5.05 0.63
CA MET A 143 20.69 3.83 1.15
C MET A 143 21.94 3.48 0.33
N HIS A 144 21.90 3.55 -1.00
CA HIS A 144 23.04 3.30 -1.87
C HIS A 144 24.17 4.32 -1.60
N TRP A 145 23.84 5.64 -1.57
CA TRP A 145 24.83 6.68 -1.28
C TRP A 145 25.46 6.54 0.10
N PHE A 146 24.69 6.11 1.10
CA PHE A 146 25.20 5.93 2.46
C PHE A 146 26.16 4.76 2.57
N ASN A 147 25.93 3.67 1.82
CA ASN A 147 26.73 2.45 1.82
C ASN A 147 27.82 2.44 0.73
N ASP A 148 27.95 3.53 -0.03
CA ASP A 148 28.99 3.63 -1.07
C ASP A 148 30.39 3.70 -0.48
N VAL A 149 31.38 3.23 -1.24
CA VAL A 149 32.78 3.28 -0.90
C VAL A 149 33.30 4.74 -0.86
N ASP A 150 32.74 5.60 -1.72
CA ASP A 150 33.03 7.04 -1.70
C ASP A 150 32.29 7.73 -0.54
N LEU A 151 33.06 8.09 0.49
CA LEU A 151 32.54 8.75 1.69
C LEU A 151 31.92 10.13 1.42
N ASN A 152 32.24 10.79 0.30
CA ASN A 152 31.61 12.05 -0.08
C ASN A 152 30.10 11.88 -0.37
N LEU A 153 29.69 10.71 -0.82
CA LEU A 153 28.27 10.41 -1.06
C LEU A 153 27.44 10.36 0.23
N ARG A 154 28.06 10.21 1.40
CA ARG A 154 27.37 10.28 2.70
C ARG A 154 26.80 11.68 2.97
N ILE A 155 27.47 12.74 2.53
CA ILE A 155 26.97 14.11 2.63
C ILE A 155 25.68 14.23 1.80
N LYS A 156 25.71 13.68 0.57
CA LYS A 156 24.55 13.65 -0.30
C LYS A 156 23.40 12.82 0.28
N ALA A 157 23.71 11.66 0.88
CA ALA A 157 22.73 10.81 1.56
C ALA A 157 22.08 11.55 2.75
N SER A 158 22.89 12.24 3.56
CA SER A 158 22.39 13.03 4.70
C SER A 158 21.49 14.18 4.25
N ALA A 159 21.83 14.88 3.17
CA ALA A 159 20.98 15.91 2.59
C ALA A 159 19.67 15.33 2.05
N GLY A 160 19.73 14.18 1.36
CA GLY A 160 18.52 13.50 0.87
C GLY A 160 17.60 12.99 1.99
N ALA A 161 18.13 12.64 3.15
CA ALA A 161 17.37 12.18 4.30
C ALA A 161 16.59 13.30 5.03
N LEU A 162 16.87 14.57 4.72
CA LEU A 162 16.17 15.73 5.28
C LEU A 162 14.92 16.15 4.45
N LEU A 163 14.73 15.53 3.28
CA LEU A 163 13.59 15.76 2.38
C LEU A 163 12.42 14.84 2.71
#